data_9c15ebdefbf18022e6e9f636cea61cd6
#
_entry.id   9c15ebdefbf18022e6e9f636cea61cd6
#
_cell.length_a   1.000
_cell.length_b   1.000
_cell.length_c   1.000
_cell.angle_alpha   90.00
_cell.angle_beta   90.00
_cell.angle_gamma   90.00
#
_symmetry.space_group_name_H-M   'P 1'
#
loop_
_entity.id
_entity.type
_entity.pdbx_description
1 polymer ?
#
loop_
_entity_poly.entity_id
_entity_poly.type
_entity_poly.pdbx_seq_one_letter_code
_entity_poly.pdbx_strand_id
1 'polypeptide(L)'
;MEVPQSERVDEVDIFLSSQDGQIQRPKGPNCRHPARQKCTGCLPLDPFDEEYLKEKDIKHMSFHAHVRKLLGSHGKGTSLKKPLENLRCSLKTNCTSHQPYPKGICTHCKPQVVTLNRQKFRHVDNIQIENQELVNQFLDYWRLSGHQRVGYLIGQYQPHPEVPLGIKATVAAIYEPPQHCREDGIEFLEDKNEKTVDELLEMLGLQRVGWIFTDCWTANRAEGTVHYTRHKDSFFLSAEECITAGMLQNAHPNVTDYSMDRRYGSKFVTVVASGDESMHVNFHGYQVSNQCAAMVEADILCPTLYTPELAYVRETPLSETHYITDVQYTEKNEYGAEVMKNGRPLPVEYLLVDVPAGMPKEPHYTFHVASSTSSRTIKFNVENRQTIGQIQGGANLTQYSGEFSSNQFLEQATNFHFLLYLMTNEMVQISDEWVKRLCDAVKAQDRGAAMDWAAQCEDWHQLMAIAHANDGASHDGIPVIPGGESYVGESSSGGGSGTWNCTHCTFQNEVGRQDCSMCGLPAAN
;
A
#
# COMPACT_ATOMS: atom_id res chain seq x y z
N MET A 1 -16.89 15.09 -21.58
CA MET A 1 -16.11 15.04 -20.33
C MET A 1 -16.00 13.57 -19.96
N GLU A 2 -14.80 13.05 -19.88
CA GLU A 2 -14.59 11.69 -19.40
C GLU A 2 -14.84 11.65 -17.88
N VAL A 3 -15.48 10.57 -17.42
CA VAL A 3 -15.73 10.33 -16.00
C VAL A 3 -14.38 10.04 -15.32
N PRO A 4 -14.04 10.67 -14.20
CA PRO A 4 -12.80 10.39 -13.48
C PRO A 4 -12.65 8.91 -13.16
N GLN A 5 -11.44 8.39 -13.10
CA GLN A 5 -11.16 6.97 -12.83
C GLN A 5 -11.78 6.53 -11.49
N SER A 6 -11.76 7.40 -10.48
CA SER A 6 -12.36 7.16 -9.16
C SER A 6 -13.89 6.98 -9.15
N GLU A 7 -14.57 7.27 -10.25
CA GLU A 7 -16.03 7.12 -10.41
C GLU A 7 -16.41 6.04 -11.43
N ARG A 8 -15.43 5.36 -12.03
CA ARG A 8 -15.64 4.25 -12.97
C ARG A 8 -15.60 2.92 -12.23
N VAL A 9 -16.41 1.99 -12.69
CA VAL A 9 -16.29 0.58 -12.28
C VAL A 9 -15.01 0.02 -12.88
N ASP A 10 -14.18 -0.61 -12.06
CA ASP A 10 -12.94 -1.21 -12.53
C ASP A 10 -13.19 -2.30 -13.58
N GLU A 11 -12.27 -2.45 -14.52
CA GLU A 11 -12.33 -3.45 -15.59
C GLU A 11 -12.45 -4.87 -15.03
N VAL A 12 -11.77 -5.17 -13.93
CA VAL A 12 -11.85 -6.47 -13.25
C VAL A 12 -13.26 -6.74 -12.75
N ASP A 13 -13.97 -5.73 -12.20
CA ASP A 13 -15.33 -5.88 -11.72
C ASP A 13 -16.31 -6.06 -12.88
N ILE A 14 -16.11 -5.33 -13.99
CA ILE A 14 -16.89 -5.50 -15.23
C ILE A 14 -16.71 -6.93 -15.76
N PHE A 15 -15.47 -7.41 -15.84
CA PHE A 15 -15.15 -8.77 -16.27
C PHE A 15 -15.81 -9.81 -15.38
N LEU A 16 -15.61 -9.75 -14.05
CA LEU A 16 -16.15 -10.74 -13.11
C LEU A 16 -17.67 -10.70 -12.99
N SER A 17 -18.29 -9.53 -13.15
CA SER A 17 -19.75 -9.41 -13.18
C SER A 17 -20.38 -10.14 -14.37
N SER A 18 -19.65 -10.27 -15.47
CA SER A 18 -20.10 -11.02 -16.66
C SER A 18 -19.99 -12.54 -16.50
N GLN A 19 -19.18 -13.03 -15.54
CA GLN A 19 -18.96 -14.45 -15.29
C GLN A 19 -20.05 -15.04 -14.38
N ASP A 20 -20.41 -16.31 -14.58
CA ASP A 20 -21.30 -17.02 -13.64
C ASP A 20 -20.57 -17.52 -12.39
N GLY A 21 -19.24 -17.69 -12.48
CA GLY A 21 -18.39 -18.14 -11.38
C GLY A 21 -18.60 -19.61 -11.02
N GLN A 22 -19.35 -20.37 -11.80
CA GLN A 22 -19.62 -21.76 -11.50
C GLN A 22 -18.36 -22.62 -11.53
N ILE A 23 -18.16 -23.40 -10.48
CA ILE A 23 -17.02 -24.29 -10.29
C ILE A 23 -17.31 -25.59 -11.01
N GLN A 24 -16.60 -25.84 -12.12
CA GLN A 24 -16.78 -27.05 -12.91
C GLN A 24 -16.20 -28.27 -12.18
N ARG A 25 -16.97 -29.34 -12.07
CA ARG A 25 -16.51 -30.61 -11.52
C ARG A 25 -16.25 -31.60 -12.64
N PRO A 26 -15.07 -32.26 -12.65
CA PRO A 26 -14.80 -33.30 -13.63
C PRO A 26 -15.72 -34.49 -13.42
N LYS A 27 -15.96 -35.27 -14.51
CA LYS A 27 -16.73 -36.49 -14.47
C LYS A 27 -16.01 -37.50 -13.55
N GLY A 28 -16.66 -37.86 -12.47
CA GLY A 28 -16.11 -38.84 -11.50
C GLY A 28 -16.22 -40.30 -12.00
N PRO A 29 -15.52 -41.23 -11.34
CA PRO A 29 -15.50 -42.64 -11.71
C PRO A 29 -16.89 -43.31 -11.64
N ASN A 30 -17.79 -42.78 -10.83
CA ASN A 30 -19.14 -43.29 -10.63
C ASN A 30 -20.17 -42.68 -11.60
N CYS A 31 -19.76 -41.77 -12.49
CA CYS A 31 -20.65 -41.11 -13.43
C CYS A 31 -20.98 -42.05 -14.61
N ARG A 32 -22.23 -42.54 -14.71
CA ARG A 32 -22.72 -43.42 -15.76
C ARG A 32 -23.57 -42.73 -16.82
N HIS A 33 -23.55 -41.41 -16.93
CA HIS A 33 -24.34 -40.62 -17.87
C HIS A 33 -23.53 -40.19 -19.10
N PRO A 34 -24.17 -39.90 -20.24
CA PRO A 34 -23.53 -39.36 -21.44
C PRO A 34 -22.81 -38.04 -21.15
N ALA A 35 -21.87 -37.65 -22.04
CA ALA A 35 -21.08 -36.43 -21.87
C ALA A 35 -21.90 -35.13 -21.77
N ARG A 36 -23.10 -35.10 -22.37
CA ARG A 36 -24.02 -33.95 -22.36
C ARG A 36 -24.94 -33.86 -21.14
N GLN A 37 -24.99 -34.90 -20.32
CA GLN A 37 -25.79 -34.93 -19.09
C GLN A 37 -24.87 -34.78 -17.89
N LYS A 38 -25.35 -34.20 -16.79
CA LYS A 38 -24.65 -34.06 -15.53
C LYS A 38 -25.47 -34.70 -14.43
N CYS A 39 -24.84 -35.49 -13.58
CA CYS A 39 -25.41 -35.99 -12.33
C CYS A 39 -25.10 -35.08 -11.18
N THR A 40 -25.68 -35.32 -10.01
CA THR A 40 -25.41 -34.56 -8.80
C THR A 40 -23.93 -34.50 -8.43
N GLY A 41 -23.15 -35.56 -8.76
CA GLY A 41 -21.72 -35.61 -8.51
C GLY A 41 -20.84 -34.73 -9.43
N CYS A 42 -21.31 -34.38 -10.64
CA CYS A 42 -20.60 -33.54 -11.61
C CYS A 42 -21.35 -32.28 -12.01
N LEU A 43 -22.47 -31.98 -11.35
CA LEU A 43 -23.13 -30.68 -11.47
C LEU A 43 -22.19 -29.59 -10.99
N PRO A 44 -22.02 -28.47 -11.69
CA PRO A 44 -21.20 -27.36 -11.21
C PRO A 44 -21.67 -26.88 -9.85
N LEU A 45 -20.73 -26.45 -9.01
CA LEU A 45 -21.03 -25.83 -7.74
C LEU A 45 -21.14 -24.31 -7.90
N ASP A 46 -21.90 -23.68 -7.03
CA ASP A 46 -21.96 -22.24 -6.97
C ASP A 46 -20.64 -21.65 -6.41
N PRO A 47 -20.24 -20.43 -6.78
CA PRO A 47 -18.98 -19.82 -6.35
C PRO A 47 -18.91 -19.55 -4.84
N PHE A 48 -20.01 -19.69 -4.14
CA PHE A 48 -20.13 -19.51 -2.67
C PHE A 48 -20.42 -20.82 -1.93
N ASP A 49 -20.18 -22.00 -2.57
CA ASP A 49 -20.38 -23.31 -1.96
C ASP A 49 -19.43 -23.48 -0.76
N GLU A 50 -20.00 -23.63 0.43
CA GLU A 50 -19.25 -23.63 1.70
C GLU A 50 -18.37 -24.88 1.87
N GLU A 51 -18.80 -26.05 1.32
CA GLU A 51 -18.01 -27.28 1.37
C GLU A 51 -16.77 -27.17 0.48
N TYR A 52 -16.94 -26.63 -0.73
CA TYR A 52 -15.82 -26.35 -1.64
C TYR A 52 -14.83 -25.34 -1.04
N LEU A 53 -15.31 -24.22 -0.52
CA LEU A 53 -14.45 -23.18 0.07
C LEU A 53 -13.64 -23.76 1.24
N LYS A 54 -14.28 -24.61 2.08
CA LYS A 54 -13.59 -25.28 3.19
C LYS A 54 -12.57 -26.31 2.71
N GLU A 55 -12.89 -27.11 1.67
CA GLU A 55 -11.95 -28.08 1.07
C GLU A 55 -10.71 -27.40 0.52
N LYS A 56 -10.86 -26.20 -0.03
CA LYS A 56 -9.78 -25.38 -0.61
C LYS A 56 -9.09 -24.44 0.38
N ASP A 57 -9.46 -24.51 1.67
CA ASP A 57 -8.97 -23.62 2.73
C ASP A 57 -9.18 -22.12 2.43
N ILE A 58 -10.27 -21.80 1.70
CA ILE A 58 -10.67 -20.43 1.39
C ILE A 58 -11.52 -19.92 2.55
N LYS A 59 -10.92 -19.11 3.43
CA LYS A 59 -11.58 -18.59 4.65
C LYS A 59 -12.71 -17.60 4.38
N HIS A 60 -12.56 -16.80 3.33
CA HIS A 60 -13.52 -15.76 2.93
C HIS A 60 -13.92 -15.95 1.48
N MET A 61 -15.20 -15.86 1.18
CA MET A 61 -15.64 -15.79 -0.22
C MET A 61 -15.25 -14.45 -0.84
N SER A 62 -15.09 -14.41 -2.16
CA SER A 62 -14.86 -13.15 -2.87
C SER A 62 -16.09 -12.24 -2.85
N PHE A 63 -15.89 -10.94 -3.09
CA PHE A 63 -17.00 -9.98 -3.22
C PHE A 63 -18.02 -10.39 -4.28
N HIS A 64 -17.56 -10.79 -5.46
CA HIS A 64 -18.45 -11.23 -6.53
C HIS A 64 -19.18 -12.54 -6.21
N ALA A 65 -18.56 -13.49 -5.51
CA ALA A 65 -19.23 -14.67 -5.00
C ALA A 65 -20.32 -14.32 -3.97
N HIS A 66 -20.03 -13.36 -3.09
CA HIS A 66 -21.01 -12.81 -2.14
C HIS A 66 -22.21 -12.18 -2.86
N VAL A 67 -21.95 -11.35 -3.86
CA VAL A 67 -23.01 -10.78 -4.71
C VAL A 67 -23.85 -11.88 -5.37
N ARG A 68 -23.21 -12.93 -5.92
CA ARG A 68 -23.93 -14.09 -6.50
C ARG A 68 -24.80 -14.80 -5.47
N LYS A 69 -24.34 -14.96 -4.23
CA LYS A 69 -25.14 -15.51 -3.12
C LYS A 69 -26.39 -14.67 -2.85
N LEU A 70 -26.29 -13.34 -2.92
CA LEU A 70 -27.41 -12.43 -2.72
C LEU A 70 -28.39 -12.39 -3.91
N LEU A 71 -27.90 -12.62 -5.14
CA LEU A 71 -28.72 -12.73 -6.34
C LEU A 71 -29.51 -14.05 -6.36
N GLY A 72 -29.03 -15.08 -5.67
CA GLY A 72 -29.56 -16.42 -5.71
C GLY A 72 -29.11 -17.21 -6.95
N SER A 73 -29.35 -18.52 -6.97
CA SER A 73 -28.87 -19.47 -8.00
C SER A 73 -29.43 -19.26 -9.42
N HIS A 74 -30.21 -18.21 -9.68
CA HIS A 74 -31.01 -18.02 -10.88
C HIS A 74 -30.42 -16.97 -11.84
N GLY A 75 -29.13 -16.97 -12.07
CA GLY A 75 -28.72 -16.51 -13.38
C GLY A 75 -28.18 -15.11 -13.55
N LYS A 76 -27.52 -14.99 -14.67
CA LYS A 76 -27.00 -13.77 -15.28
C LYS A 76 -28.13 -12.76 -15.48
N GLY A 77 -27.91 -11.54 -15.01
CA GLY A 77 -28.78 -10.40 -15.32
C GLY A 77 -29.97 -10.15 -14.41
N THR A 78 -30.13 -10.89 -13.31
CA THR A 78 -31.09 -10.54 -12.26
C THR A 78 -30.54 -9.42 -11.38
N SER A 79 -31.32 -8.35 -11.22
CA SER A 79 -30.98 -7.30 -10.25
C SER A 79 -31.12 -7.83 -8.83
N LEU A 80 -30.28 -7.32 -7.93
CA LEU A 80 -30.43 -7.60 -6.50
C LEU A 80 -31.84 -7.23 -6.03
N LYS A 81 -32.48 -8.11 -5.27
CA LYS A 81 -33.79 -7.84 -4.66
C LYS A 81 -33.73 -6.60 -3.75
N LYS A 82 -32.57 -6.37 -3.14
CA LYS A 82 -32.26 -5.20 -2.33
C LYS A 82 -30.84 -4.77 -2.68
N PRO A 83 -30.63 -3.49 -3.08
CA PRO A 83 -29.30 -3.00 -3.41
C PRO A 83 -28.36 -3.15 -2.19
N LEU A 84 -27.05 -3.24 -2.47
CA LEU A 84 -26.05 -3.19 -1.44
C LEU A 84 -26.01 -1.75 -0.87
N GLU A 85 -26.00 -1.63 0.42
CA GLU A 85 -25.88 -0.34 1.11
C GLU A 85 -24.76 -0.44 2.14
N ASN A 86 -23.88 0.56 2.15
CA ASN A 86 -22.91 0.70 3.22
C ASN A 86 -23.63 0.96 4.54
N LEU A 87 -23.12 0.36 5.62
CA LEU A 87 -23.57 0.69 6.97
C LEU A 87 -23.32 2.18 7.22
N ARG A 88 -24.27 2.85 7.87
CA ARG A 88 -24.13 4.25 8.27
C ARG A 88 -24.26 4.36 9.78
N CYS A 89 -23.22 4.85 10.44
CA CYS A 89 -23.20 5.08 11.89
C CYS A 89 -23.49 6.54 12.26
N SER A 90 -23.62 7.43 11.27
CA SER A 90 -23.97 8.84 11.45
C SER A 90 -25.46 9.10 11.24
N LEU A 91 -25.97 10.20 11.80
CA LEU A 91 -27.34 10.64 11.59
C LEU A 91 -27.61 11.01 10.14
N LYS A 92 -28.83 10.73 9.67
CA LYS A 92 -29.31 11.29 8.40
C LYS A 92 -29.69 12.77 8.60
N THR A 93 -28.97 13.66 7.95
CA THR A 93 -29.10 15.11 8.13
C THR A 93 -30.38 15.70 7.51
N ASN A 94 -31.05 15.02 6.58
CA ASN A 94 -32.16 15.54 5.78
C ASN A 94 -33.53 15.14 6.32
N CYS A 95 -33.67 14.86 7.62
CA CYS A 95 -34.97 14.54 8.21
C CYS A 95 -35.79 15.82 8.43
N THR A 96 -36.97 15.90 7.80
CA THR A 96 -37.91 17.02 7.91
C THR A 96 -39.00 16.81 8.98
N SER A 97 -39.05 15.66 9.62
CA SER A 97 -40.08 15.27 10.59
C SER A 97 -39.93 15.93 11.96
N HIS A 98 -38.77 16.55 12.23
CA HIS A 98 -38.43 17.18 13.50
C HIS A 98 -37.32 18.22 13.32
N GLN A 99 -37.05 18.98 14.36
CA GLN A 99 -35.91 19.91 14.38
C GLN A 99 -34.59 19.12 14.28
N PRO A 100 -33.51 19.72 13.70
CA PRO A 100 -32.22 19.06 13.63
C PRO A 100 -31.69 18.62 15.02
N TYR A 101 -30.98 17.49 15.06
CA TYR A 101 -30.29 17.05 16.26
C TYR A 101 -29.31 18.15 16.76
N PRO A 102 -29.18 18.38 18.07
CA PRO A 102 -29.70 17.58 19.20
C PRO A 102 -31.14 17.91 19.65
N LYS A 103 -31.80 18.89 19.02
CA LYS A 103 -33.15 19.31 19.43
C LYS A 103 -34.24 18.29 19.12
N GLY A 104 -34.00 17.41 18.14
CA GLY A 104 -34.90 16.33 17.78
C GLY A 104 -34.20 15.18 17.10
N ILE A 105 -34.78 13.98 17.22
CA ILE A 105 -34.33 12.74 16.57
C ILE A 105 -35.52 11.79 16.42
N CYS A 106 -35.56 11.02 15.33
CA CYS A 106 -36.56 9.99 15.13
C CYS A 106 -35.93 8.70 14.62
N THR A 107 -36.71 7.63 14.57
CA THR A 107 -36.27 6.30 14.10
C THR A 107 -35.80 6.26 12.65
N HIS A 108 -36.22 7.23 11.80
CA HIS A 108 -35.79 7.29 10.39
C HIS A 108 -34.41 7.95 10.21
N CYS A 109 -34.03 8.89 11.08
CA CYS A 109 -32.74 9.58 11.00
C CYS A 109 -31.68 8.96 11.91
N LYS A 110 -32.09 8.29 13.00
CA LYS A 110 -31.20 7.57 13.93
C LYS A 110 -30.56 6.36 13.23
N PRO A 111 -29.24 6.18 13.29
CA PRO A 111 -28.61 4.95 12.83
C PRO A 111 -29.03 3.76 13.69
N GLN A 112 -28.97 2.57 13.11
CA GLN A 112 -29.27 1.35 13.86
C GLN A 112 -28.09 1.01 14.77
N VAL A 113 -28.37 0.21 15.83
CA VAL A 113 -27.34 -0.39 16.68
C VAL A 113 -26.45 -1.27 15.82
N VAL A 114 -25.14 -1.11 15.96
CA VAL A 114 -24.16 -1.91 15.25
C VAL A 114 -23.86 -3.17 16.04
N THR A 115 -24.22 -4.32 15.51
CA THR A 115 -23.75 -5.61 16.04
C THR A 115 -22.57 -6.06 15.20
N LEU A 116 -21.38 -6.06 15.81
CA LEU A 116 -20.15 -6.47 15.12
C LEU A 116 -20.18 -7.96 14.82
N ASN A 117 -19.91 -8.29 13.58
CA ASN A 117 -19.77 -9.65 13.09
C ASN A 117 -18.51 -9.74 12.26
N ARG A 118 -17.83 -10.87 12.32
CA ARG A 118 -16.71 -11.15 11.41
C ARG A 118 -17.24 -11.16 9.98
N GLN A 119 -16.66 -10.32 9.12
CA GLN A 119 -17.04 -10.23 7.72
C GLN A 119 -16.69 -11.54 6.99
N LYS A 120 -17.65 -12.12 6.26
CA LYS A 120 -17.51 -13.43 5.59
C LYS A 120 -16.99 -13.36 4.16
N PHE A 121 -16.82 -12.17 3.64
CA PHE A 121 -16.30 -11.92 2.29
C PHE A 121 -15.22 -10.85 2.33
N ARG A 122 -14.44 -10.76 1.27
CA ARG A 122 -13.43 -9.70 1.10
C ARG A 122 -13.48 -9.15 -0.31
N HIS A 123 -13.06 -7.89 -0.46
CA HIS A 123 -13.05 -7.23 -1.76
C HIS A 123 -11.81 -7.60 -2.59
N VAL A 124 -10.70 -7.93 -1.93
CA VAL A 124 -9.47 -8.44 -2.55
C VAL A 124 -9.09 -9.75 -1.88
N ASP A 125 -8.85 -10.77 -2.69
CA ASP A 125 -8.59 -12.13 -2.21
C ASP A 125 -7.11 -12.46 -2.08
N ASN A 126 -6.24 -11.71 -2.76
CA ASN A 126 -4.80 -11.88 -2.71
C ASN A 126 -4.07 -10.56 -3.02
N ILE A 127 -2.96 -10.32 -2.34
CA ILE A 127 -2.04 -9.22 -2.61
C ILE A 127 -0.77 -9.83 -3.20
N GLN A 128 -0.46 -9.49 -4.45
CA GLN A 128 0.69 -10.03 -5.16
C GLN A 128 1.70 -8.93 -5.45
N ILE A 129 2.83 -8.94 -4.76
CA ILE A 129 3.96 -8.03 -5.04
C ILE A 129 4.78 -8.66 -6.16
N GLU A 130 5.01 -7.93 -7.24
CA GLU A 130 5.58 -8.49 -8.49
C GLU A 130 6.93 -9.18 -8.30
N ASN A 131 7.80 -8.63 -7.46
CA ASN A 131 9.15 -9.15 -7.27
C ASN A 131 9.76 -8.77 -5.92
N GLN A 132 10.84 -9.46 -5.56
CA GLN A 132 11.57 -9.28 -4.30
C GLN A 132 12.33 -7.95 -4.24
N GLU A 133 12.80 -7.45 -5.38
CA GLU A 133 13.59 -6.22 -5.47
C GLU A 133 12.78 -5.01 -5.02
N LEU A 134 11.50 -4.96 -5.40
CA LEU A 134 10.57 -3.91 -5.00
C LEU A 134 10.45 -3.80 -3.48
N VAL A 135 10.31 -4.96 -2.84
CA VAL A 135 10.21 -5.03 -1.38
C VAL A 135 11.53 -4.68 -0.70
N ASN A 136 12.65 -5.17 -1.25
CA ASN A 136 13.97 -4.85 -0.72
C ASN A 136 14.26 -3.36 -0.80
N GLN A 137 13.89 -2.71 -1.90
CA GLN A 137 14.03 -1.25 -2.05
C GLN A 137 13.24 -0.48 -0.98
N PHE A 138 12.02 -0.93 -0.67
CA PHE A 138 11.21 -0.32 0.39
C PHE A 138 11.84 -0.52 1.78
N LEU A 139 12.26 -1.74 2.11
CA LEU A 139 12.87 -2.09 3.39
C LEU A 139 14.26 -1.46 3.60
N ASP A 140 14.95 -1.03 2.53
CA ASP A 140 16.26 -0.41 2.64
C ASP A 140 16.22 0.88 3.48
N TYR A 141 15.10 1.62 3.48
CA TYR A 141 14.94 2.78 4.34
C TYR A 141 15.06 2.40 5.83
N TRP A 142 14.29 1.40 6.27
CA TRP A 142 14.36 0.91 7.64
C TRP A 142 15.72 0.29 7.97
N ARG A 143 16.31 -0.48 7.06
CA ARG A 143 17.64 -1.08 7.27
C ARG A 143 18.73 -0.04 7.48
N LEU A 144 18.65 1.09 6.80
CA LEU A 144 19.63 2.18 6.89
C LEU A 144 19.39 3.10 8.10
N SER A 145 18.15 3.48 8.34
CA SER A 145 17.79 4.47 9.36
C SER A 145 17.39 3.86 10.71
N GLY A 146 16.85 2.65 10.74
CA GLY A 146 16.17 2.07 11.90
C GLY A 146 14.75 2.61 12.13
N HIS A 147 14.28 3.55 11.30
CA HIS A 147 12.97 4.17 11.44
C HIS A 147 11.93 3.46 10.60
N GLN A 148 10.70 3.44 11.08
CA GLN A 148 9.57 2.86 10.34
C GLN A 148 9.26 3.70 9.10
N ARG A 149 8.63 3.09 8.11
CA ARG A 149 8.34 3.71 6.81
C ARG A 149 6.97 3.31 6.30
N VAL A 150 6.29 4.23 5.60
CA VAL A 150 5.03 3.97 4.90
C VAL A 150 5.17 4.25 3.41
N GLY A 151 4.42 3.51 2.59
CA GLY A 151 4.29 3.72 1.15
C GLY A 151 2.91 3.36 0.63
N TYR A 152 2.50 3.96 -0.49
CA TYR A 152 1.32 3.55 -1.23
C TYR A 152 1.70 2.46 -2.24
N LEU A 153 0.92 1.38 -2.25
CA LEU A 153 1.05 0.28 -3.20
C LEU A 153 0.41 0.70 -4.52
N ILE A 154 1.23 0.77 -5.56
CA ILE A 154 0.83 1.17 -6.90
C ILE A 154 0.71 -0.07 -7.78
N GLY A 155 -0.42 -0.23 -8.45
CA GLY A 155 -0.64 -1.44 -9.24
C GLY A 155 -2.02 -1.49 -9.89
N GLN A 156 -2.53 -2.71 -10.06
CA GLN A 156 -3.79 -3.01 -10.73
C GLN A 156 -4.56 -4.09 -9.98
N TYR A 157 -5.89 -4.07 -10.13
CA TYR A 157 -6.73 -5.21 -9.74
C TYR A 157 -6.90 -6.15 -10.93
N GLN A 158 -6.71 -7.45 -10.68
CA GLN A 158 -6.79 -8.49 -11.70
C GLN A 158 -7.61 -9.68 -11.20
N PRO A 159 -8.20 -10.51 -12.09
CA PRO A 159 -8.86 -11.74 -11.67
C PRO A 159 -7.89 -12.67 -10.94
N HIS A 160 -8.36 -13.30 -9.85
CA HIS A 160 -7.62 -14.29 -9.08
C HIS A 160 -8.26 -15.67 -9.24
N PRO A 161 -7.74 -16.54 -10.10
CA PRO A 161 -8.38 -17.79 -10.47
C PRO A 161 -8.43 -18.85 -9.35
N GLU A 162 -7.59 -18.71 -8.32
CA GLU A 162 -7.56 -19.64 -7.18
C GLU A 162 -8.77 -19.50 -6.26
N VAL A 163 -9.44 -18.34 -6.29
CA VAL A 163 -10.68 -18.09 -5.55
C VAL A 163 -11.81 -17.87 -6.56
N PRO A 164 -12.97 -18.52 -6.42
CA PRO A 164 -14.10 -18.34 -7.33
C PRO A 164 -14.51 -16.85 -7.41
N LEU A 165 -14.48 -16.27 -8.61
CA LEU A 165 -14.72 -14.84 -8.85
C LEU A 165 -13.81 -13.92 -8.00
N GLY A 166 -12.60 -14.37 -7.69
CA GLY A 166 -11.65 -13.66 -6.87
C GLY A 166 -10.96 -12.51 -7.58
N ILE A 167 -10.49 -11.55 -6.77
CA ILE A 167 -9.70 -10.39 -7.20
C ILE A 167 -8.34 -10.46 -6.50
N LYS A 168 -7.26 -10.20 -7.24
CA LYS A 168 -5.95 -9.93 -6.67
C LYS A 168 -5.53 -8.48 -6.93
N ALA A 169 -4.86 -7.89 -5.97
CA ALA A 169 -4.13 -6.63 -6.13
C ALA A 169 -2.69 -6.95 -6.53
N THR A 170 -2.28 -6.60 -7.75
CA THR A 170 -0.90 -6.78 -8.23
C THR A 170 -0.16 -5.46 -8.02
N VAL A 171 0.95 -5.49 -7.29
CA VAL A 171 1.75 -4.32 -6.92
C VAL A 171 2.98 -4.23 -7.81
N ALA A 172 3.08 -3.15 -8.59
CA ALA A 172 4.16 -2.90 -9.55
C ALA A 172 5.19 -1.86 -9.06
N ALA A 173 4.79 -0.96 -8.15
CA ALA A 173 5.65 0.06 -7.54
C ALA A 173 5.18 0.41 -6.13
N ILE A 174 6.04 1.07 -5.35
CA ILE A 174 5.70 1.62 -4.05
C ILE A 174 6.06 3.11 -4.07
N TYR A 175 5.06 3.97 -3.94
CA TYR A 175 5.23 5.41 -3.80
C TYR A 175 5.36 5.77 -2.31
N GLU A 176 6.39 6.52 -1.95
CA GLU A 176 6.63 6.94 -0.57
C GLU A 176 6.26 8.42 -0.39
N PRO A 177 5.09 8.73 0.20
CA PRO A 177 4.66 10.11 0.42
C PRO A 177 5.56 10.84 1.42
N PRO A 178 5.52 12.19 1.48
CA PRO A 178 6.16 12.95 2.54
C PRO A 178 5.69 12.46 3.91
N GLN A 179 6.64 12.17 4.81
CA GLN A 179 6.35 11.57 6.10
C GLN A 179 7.45 11.86 7.11
N HIS A 180 7.08 11.93 8.37
CA HIS A 180 8.01 11.98 9.48
C HIS A 180 8.14 10.59 10.11
N CYS A 181 9.33 10.01 10.04
CA CYS A 181 9.62 8.63 10.44
C CYS A 181 10.35 8.60 11.77
N ARG A 182 9.93 7.71 12.67
CA ARG A 182 10.56 7.42 13.97
C ARG A 182 10.73 5.90 14.12
N GLU A 183 11.42 5.48 15.17
CA GLU A 183 11.57 4.05 15.49
C GLU A 183 10.21 3.40 15.82
N ASP A 184 9.33 4.14 16.49
CA ASP A 184 8.07 3.69 17.08
C ASP A 184 6.83 4.25 16.38
N GLY A 185 6.97 5.00 15.29
CA GLY A 185 5.83 5.59 14.62
C GLY A 185 6.12 6.32 13.32
N ILE A 186 5.04 6.61 12.62
CA ILE A 186 5.06 7.31 11.33
C ILE A 186 3.96 8.37 11.36
N GLU A 187 4.28 9.57 10.90
CA GLU A 187 3.35 10.66 10.73
C GLU A 187 3.30 11.06 9.25
N PHE A 188 2.10 11.03 8.65
CA PHE A 188 1.90 11.52 7.30
C PHE A 188 2.00 13.04 7.26
N LEU A 189 2.74 13.56 6.29
CA LEU A 189 2.80 14.99 6.00
C LEU A 189 1.95 15.31 4.76
N GLU A 190 1.67 16.60 4.56
CA GLU A 190 0.97 17.07 3.37
C GLU A 190 1.78 16.73 2.11
N ASP A 191 1.14 16.03 1.18
CA ASP A 191 1.74 15.67 -0.10
C ASP A 191 1.32 16.65 -1.20
N LYS A 192 2.21 17.57 -1.55
CA LYS A 192 2.00 18.55 -2.62
C LYS A 192 1.94 17.91 -4.00
N ASN A 193 2.50 16.73 -4.14
CA ASN A 193 2.61 16.00 -5.41
C ASN A 193 1.49 14.96 -5.57
N GLU A 194 0.54 14.86 -4.65
CA GLU A 194 -0.52 13.84 -4.67
C GLU A 194 -1.26 13.79 -6.01
N LYS A 195 -1.64 14.95 -6.55
CA LYS A 195 -2.32 15.04 -7.85
C LYS A 195 -1.43 14.62 -9.01
N THR A 196 -0.17 15.04 -9.01
CA THR A 196 0.80 14.69 -10.04
C THR A 196 1.07 13.18 -10.04
N VAL A 197 1.11 12.55 -8.85
CA VAL A 197 1.19 11.09 -8.74
C VAL A 197 -0.04 10.44 -9.38
N ASP A 198 -1.24 10.90 -9.07
CA ASP A 198 -2.47 10.35 -9.64
C ASP A 198 -2.54 10.51 -11.16
N GLU A 199 -2.11 11.66 -11.71
CA GLU A 199 -1.99 11.90 -13.15
C GLU A 199 -1.00 10.93 -13.81
N LEU A 200 0.16 10.71 -13.20
CA LEU A 200 1.14 9.72 -13.69
C LEU A 200 0.53 8.30 -13.69
N LEU A 201 -0.17 7.94 -12.61
CA LEU A 201 -0.80 6.62 -12.50
C LEU A 201 -1.86 6.42 -13.59
N GLU A 202 -2.68 7.44 -13.87
CA GLU A 202 -3.65 7.37 -14.97
C GLU A 202 -2.97 7.19 -16.34
N MET A 203 -1.87 7.93 -16.60
CA MET A 203 -1.09 7.77 -17.83
C MET A 203 -0.50 6.36 -17.97
N LEU A 204 -0.09 5.74 -16.87
CA LEU A 204 0.46 4.38 -16.83
C LEU A 204 -0.64 3.28 -16.83
N GLY A 205 -1.90 3.64 -16.62
CA GLY A 205 -3.00 2.69 -16.44
C GLY A 205 -2.91 1.95 -15.10
N LEU A 206 -2.32 2.57 -14.09
CA LEU A 206 -2.16 2.06 -12.73
C LEU A 206 -3.05 2.85 -11.77
N GLN A 207 -3.18 2.35 -10.54
CA GLN A 207 -3.89 3.02 -9.47
C GLN A 207 -3.27 2.69 -8.10
N ARG A 208 -3.65 3.45 -7.07
CA ARG A 208 -3.32 3.09 -5.69
C ARG A 208 -4.21 1.92 -5.27
N VAL A 209 -3.60 0.76 -5.05
CA VAL A 209 -4.32 -0.47 -4.65
C VAL A 209 -4.28 -0.73 -3.16
N GLY A 210 -3.42 -0.02 -2.43
CA GLY A 210 -3.26 -0.17 -1.00
C GLY A 210 -2.15 0.68 -0.43
N TRP A 211 -1.80 0.38 0.81
CA TRP A 211 -0.64 0.94 1.48
C TRP A 211 0.15 -0.14 2.22
N ILE A 212 1.42 0.15 2.46
CA ILE A 212 2.34 -0.71 3.19
C ILE A 212 3.05 0.12 4.25
N PHE A 213 3.26 -0.45 5.43
CA PHE A 213 4.12 0.14 6.44
C PHE A 213 4.99 -0.92 7.10
N THR A 214 6.13 -0.48 7.63
CA THR A 214 7.01 -1.34 8.43
C THR A 214 6.66 -1.24 9.91
N ASP A 215 6.74 -2.38 10.60
CA ASP A 215 6.76 -2.50 12.06
C ASP A 215 7.83 -3.52 12.41
N CYS A 216 9.08 -3.11 12.17
CA CYS A 216 10.25 -3.95 12.30
C CYS A 216 11.09 -3.51 13.51
N TRP A 217 11.21 -4.38 14.49
CA TRP A 217 12.03 -4.19 15.68
C TRP A 217 13.23 -5.12 15.65
N THR A 218 14.42 -4.56 15.59
CA THR A 218 15.65 -5.36 15.47
C THR A 218 15.85 -6.24 16.71
N ALA A 219 15.91 -7.56 16.50
CA ALA A 219 16.25 -8.53 17.54
C ALA A 219 17.77 -8.75 17.60
N ASN A 220 18.38 -9.05 16.46
CA ASN A 220 19.84 -9.18 16.32
C ASN A 220 20.30 -8.56 15.01
N ARG A 221 21.02 -7.45 15.10
CA ARG A 221 21.48 -6.69 13.93
C ARG A 221 22.51 -7.47 13.09
N ALA A 222 23.37 -8.26 13.75
CA ALA A 222 24.40 -9.03 13.06
C ALA A 222 23.81 -10.18 12.22
N GLU A 223 22.69 -10.73 12.66
CA GLU A 223 21.97 -11.80 11.99
C GLU A 223 20.84 -11.26 11.08
N GLY A 224 20.54 -9.96 11.15
CA GLY A 224 19.47 -9.34 10.40
C GLY A 224 18.07 -9.79 10.83
N THR A 225 17.93 -10.23 12.09
CA THR A 225 16.66 -10.73 12.61
C THR A 225 15.84 -9.64 13.29
N VAL A 226 14.52 -9.81 13.28
CA VAL A 226 13.52 -8.90 13.86
C VAL A 226 12.64 -9.65 14.84
N HIS A 227 12.12 -8.92 15.84
CA HIS A 227 11.20 -9.51 16.82
C HIS A 227 9.87 -9.91 16.17
N TYR A 228 9.35 -11.08 16.56
CA TYR A 228 8.01 -11.53 16.21
C TYR A 228 6.99 -10.93 17.18
N THR A 229 6.42 -9.78 16.82
CA THR A 229 5.52 -9.00 17.67
C THR A 229 4.06 -9.22 17.35
N ARG A 230 3.73 -9.57 16.09
CA ARG A 230 2.35 -9.68 15.59
C ARG A 230 1.93 -11.12 15.42
N HIS A 231 1.17 -11.64 16.39
CA HIS A 231 0.69 -13.02 16.40
C HIS A 231 -0.65 -13.15 17.15
N LYS A 232 -1.24 -14.34 17.12
CA LYS A 232 -2.56 -14.63 17.68
C LYS A 232 -2.71 -14.32 19.19
N ASP A 233 -1.61 -14.35 19.94
CA ASP A 233 -1.61 -14.10 21.39
C ASP A 233 -1.20 -12.65 21.73
N SER A 234 -1.03 -11.79 20.73
CA SER A 234 -0.81 -10.36 20.83
C SER A 234 -1.85 -9.60 20.00
N PHE A 235 -1.48 -9.09 18.82
CA PHE A 235 -2.38 -8.43 17.89
C PHE A 235 -1.87 -8.60 16.46
N PHE A 236 -2.75 -8.44 15.47
CA PHE A 236 -2.38 -8.43 14.04
C PHE A 236 -2.26 -7.01 13.50
N LEU A 237 -3.29 -6.18 13.70
CA LEU A 237 -3.24 -4.74 13.57
C LEU A 237 -3.66 -4.10 14.89
N SER A 238 -3.07 -2.97 15.24
CA SER A 238 -3.53 -2.17 16.37
C SER A 238 -4.86 -1.46 16.04
N ALA A 239 -5.56 -1.00 17.05
CA ALA A 239 -6.78 -0.21 16.85
C ALA A 239 -6.52 1.07 16.05
N GLU A 240 -5.38 1.73 16.25
CA GLU A 240 -4.97 2.93 15.51
C GLU A 240 -4.72 2.61 14.03
N GLU A 241 -4.03 1.50 13.74
CA GLU A 241 -3.81 1.03 12.38
C GLU A 241 -5.11 0.64 11.68
N CYS A 242 -6.07 0.04 12.40
CA CYS A 242 -7.40 -0.23 11.87
C CYS A 242 -8.19 1.04 11.54
N ILE A 243 -8.07 2.07 12.37
CA ILE A 243 -8.69 3.37 12.11
C ILE A 243 -8.06 4.01 10.86
N THR A 244 -6.74 4.02 10.76
CA THR A 244 -6.02 4.54 9.59
C THR A 244 -6.39 3.76 8.32
N ALA A 245 -6.41 2.42 8.37
CA ALA A 245 -6.85 1.58 7.27
C ALA A 245 -8.31 1.89 6.86
N GLY A 246 -9.19 2.10 7.84
CA GLY A 246 -10.58 2.49 7.60
C GLY A 246 -10.72 3.86 6.93
N MET A 247 -9.91 4.84 7.33
CA MET A 247 -9.87 6.16 6.69
C MET A 247 -9.43 6.04 5.22
N LEU A 248 -8.36 5.27 4.96
CA LEU A 248 -7.84 5.04 3.61
C LEU A 248 -8.83 4.24 2.74
N GLN A 249 -9.50 3.24 3.30
CA GLN A 249 -10.56 2.51 2.58
C GLN A 249 -11.75 3.40 2.23
N ASN A 250 -12.16 4.32 3.12
CA ASN A 250 -13.22 5.28 2.86
C ASN A 250 -12.81 6.31 1.78
N ALA A 251 -11.53 6.69 1.73
CA ALA A 251 -10.99 7.56 0.67
C ALA A 251 -10.95 6.86 -0.70
N HIS A 252 -10.88 5.51 -0.73
CA HIS A 252 -10.80 4.70 -1.94
C HIS A 252 -11.98 3.71 -2.03
N PRO A 253 -13.23 4.19 -2.19
CA PRO A 253 -14.42 3.35 -2.19
C PRO A 253 -14.47 2.46 -3.44
N ASN A 254 -14.98 1.23 -3.29
CA ASN A 254 -15.25 0.37 -4.43
C ASN A 254 -16.49 0.84 -5.18
N VAL A 255 -16.33 1.20 -6.47
CA VAL A 255 -17.42 1.62 -7.34
C VAL A 255 -18.14 0.39 -7.89
N THR A 256 -19.46 0.31 -7.72
CA THR A 256 -20.25 -0.85 -8.16
C THR A 256 -21.68 -0.46 -8.53
N ASP A 257 -22.22 -1.09 -9.56
CA ASP A 257 -23.62 -0.90 -9.98
C ASP A 257 -24.63 -1.67 -9.10
N TYR A 258 -24.16 -2.45 -8.14
CA TYR A 258 -25.01 -3.16 -7.18
C TYR A 258 -25.48 -2.29 -6.00
N SER A 259 -25.00 -1.06 -5.89
CA SER A 259 -25.38 -0.09 -4.85
C SER A 259 -26.07 1.13 -5.48
N MET A 260 -27.03 1.74 -4.76
CA MET A 260 -27.75 2.94 -5.24
C MET A 260 -26.86 4.16 -5.33
N ASP A 261 -25.91 4.32 -4.42
CA ASP A 261 -24.91 5.38 -4.40
C ASP A 261 -23.63 5.03 -5.20
N ARG A 262 -23.68 3.89 -5.92
CA ARG A 262 -22.58 3.33 -6.70
C ARG A 262 -21.32 3.02 -5.91
N ARG A 263 -21.38 2.95 -4.59
CA ARG A 263 -20.23 2.69 -3.70
C ARG A 263 -20.56 1.61 -2.70
N TYR A 264 -19.70 0.62 -2.54
CA TYR A 264 -19.85 -0.42 -1.53
C TYR A 264 -18.52 -1.00 -1.11
N GLY A 265 -18.12 -0.76 0.14
CA GLY A 265 -16.84 -1.17 0.69
C GLY A 265 -15.64 -0.57 -0.05
N SER A 266 -14.52 -1.24 0.00
CA SER A 266 -13.27 -0.80 -0.66
C SER A 266 -12.41 -2.00 -1.07
N LYS A 267 -11.70 -1.89 -2.19
CA LYS A 267 -10.65 -2.83 -2.61
C LYS A 267 -9.26 -2.44 -2.08
N PHE A 268 -9.13 -1.29 -1.42
CA PHE A 268 -7.87 -0.80 -0.91
C PHE A 268 -7.35 -1.71 0.22
N VAL A 269 -6.10 -2.16 0.11
CA VAL A 269 -5.52 -3.14 1.04
C VAL A 269 -4.48 -2.51 1.96
N THR A 270 -4.27 -3.13 3.10
CA THR A 270 -3.24 -2.79 4.08
C THR A 270 -2.21 -3.92 4.12
N VAL A 271 -0.93 -3.58 4.01
CA VAL A 271 0.18 -4.53 4.16
C VAL A 271 1.08 -4.10 5.30
N VAL A 272 1.45 -5.02 6.16
CA VAL A 272 2.41 -4.81 7.24
C VAL A 272 3.65 -5.64 6.98
N ALA A 273 4.82 -4.98 7.00
CA ALA A 273 6.11 -5.64 7.03
C ALA A 273 6.56 -5.77 8.48
N SER A 274 6.60 -6.99 9.03
CA SER A 274 6.96 -7.27 10.43
C SER A 274 7.67 -8.60 10.56
N GLY A 275 8.17 -8.92 11.76
CA GLY A 275 8.80 -10.21 12.02
C GLY A 275 7.82 -11.38 12.01
N ASP A 276 8.26 -12.51 11.45
CA ASP A 276 7.55 -13.78 11.51
C ASP A 276 8.10 -14.71 12.62
N GLU A 277 7.54 -15.93 12.73
CA GLU A 277 7.97 -16.96 13.69
C GLU A 277 9.45 -17.32 13.58
N SER A 278 10.06 -17.16 12.40
CA SER A 278 11.47 -17.39 12.12
C SER A 278 12.34 -16.16 12.40
N MET A 279 11.74 -15.09 12.94
CA MET A 279 12.38 -13.78 13.17
C MET A 279 12.89 -13.10 11.87
N HIS A 280 12.31 -13.42 10.72
CA HIS A 280 12.59 -12.74 9.47
C HIS A 280 11.46 -11.76 9.15
N VAL A 281 11.77 -10.74 8.34
CA VAL A 281 10.74 -9.81 7.86
C VAL A 281 9.83 -10.52 6.87
N ASN A 282 8.54 -10.51 7.15
CA ASN A 282 7.48 -11.05 6.30
C ASN A 282 6.36 -10.02 6.10
N PHE A 283 5.48 -10.27 5.14
CA PHE A 283 4.41 -9.35 4.74
C PHE A 283 3.06 -9.98 5.04
N HIS A 284 2.25 -9.23 5.77
CA HIS A 284 0.91 -9.65 6.16
C HIS A 284 -0.11 -8.67 5.59
N GLY A 285 -1.10 -9.19 4.87
CA GLY A 285 -2.14 -8.40 4.21
C GLY A 285 -3.44 -8.40 4.97
N TYR A 286 -4.14 -7.25 4.96
CA TYR A 286 -5.42 -7.05 5.61
C TYR A 286 -6.32 -6.11 4.82
N GLN A 287 -7.61 -6.19 5.10
CA GLN A 287 -8.59 -5.13 4.93
C GLN A 287 -9.31 -4.92 6.26
N VAL A 288 -9.89 -3.75 6.49
CA VAL A 288 -10.85 -3.62 7.59
C VAL A 288 -12.26 -3.88 7.08
N SER A 289 -13.11 -4.37 7.99
CA SER A 289 -14.51 -4.70 7.65
C SER A 289 -15.30 -3.45 7.28
N ASN A 290 -16.37 -3.63 6.50
CA ASN A 290 -17.27 -2.52 6.16
C ASN A 290 -17.89 -1.88 7.42
N GLN A 291 -18.05 -2.66 8.51
CA GLN A 291 -18.49 -2.12 9.80
C GLN A 291 -17.43 -1.21 10.43
N CYS A 292 -16.16 -1.62 10.39
CA CYS A 292 -15.04 -0.77 10.84
C CYS A 292 -14.98 0.54 10.04
N ALA A 293 -14.98 0.46 8.71
CA ALA A 293 -14.95 1.62 7.84
C ALA A 293 -16.10 2.61 8.14
N ALA A 294 -17.31 2.11 8.39
CA ALA A 294 -18.46 2.93 8.75
C ALA A 294 -18.33 3.61 10.13
N MET A 295 -17.75 2.90 11.11
CA MET A 295 -17.49 3.48 12.43
C MET A 295 -16.40 4.55 12.40
N VAL A 296 -15.38 4.36 11.55
CA VAL A 296 -14.33 5.35 11.30
C VAL A 296 -14.90 6.58 10.60
N GLU A 297 -15.74 6.43 9.58
CA GLU A 297 -16.41 7.54 8.88
C GLU A 297 -17.28 8.38 9.84
N ALA A 298 -17.90 7.73 10.81
CA ALA A 298 -18.71 8.40 11.83
C ALA A 298 -17.88 8.95 13.01
N ASP A 299 -16.58 8.78 13.03
CA ASP A 299 -15.65 9.19 14.08
C ASP A 299 -16.05 8.69 15.48
N ILE A 300 -16.55 7.46 15.56
CA ILE A 300 -16.96 6.84 16.82
C ILE A 300 -15.98 5.77 17.34
N LEU A 301 -15.03 5.34 16.52
CA LEU A 301 -14.02 4.34 16.90
C LEU A 301 -12.76 5.05 17.43
N CYS A 302 -12.28 4.63 18.59
CA CYS A 302 -11.10 5.18 19.24
C CYS A 302 -10.06 4.10 19.52
N PRO A 303 -8.75 4.41 19.40
CA PRO A 303 -7.69 3.51 19.84
C PRO A 303 -7.58 3.50 21.36
N THR A 304 -6.92 2.49 21.90
CA THR A 304 -6.45 2.44 23.28
C THR A 304 -4.97 2.79 23.35
N LEU A 305 -4.53 3.31 24.46
CA LEU A 305 -3.13 3.77 24.61
C LEU A 305 -2.13 2.62 24.86
N TYR A 306 -2.55 1.57 25.58
CA TYR A 306 -1.64 0.52 26.05
C TYR A 306 -2.03 -0.90 25.64
N THR A 307 -3.16 -1.07 24.97
CA THR A 307 -3.72 -2.37 24.59
C THR A 307 -4.06 -2.37 23.10
N PRO A 308 -3.06 -2.48 22.21
CA PRO A 308 -3.25 -2.33 20.77
C PRO A 308 -4.31 -3.27 20.17
N GLU A 309 -4.53 -4.44 20.81
CA GLU A 309 -5.55 -5.42 20.46
C GLU A 309 -6.99 -5.00 20.78
N LEU A 310 -7.16 -3.89 21.49
CA LEU A 310 -8.47 -3.37 21.87
C LEU A 310 -8.72 -1.98 21.29
N ALA A 311 -9.93 -1.77 20.80
CA ALA A 311 -10.47 -0.46 20.48
C ALA A 311 -11.66 -0.16 21.42
N TYR A 312 -12.19 1.03 21.39
CA TYR A 312 -13.43 1.34 22.07
C TYR A 312 -14.27 2.35 21.30
N VAL A 313 -15.57 2.28 21.52
CA VAL A 313 -16.51 3.27 20.99
C VAL A 313 -16.47 4.52 21.87
N ARG A 314 -16.29 5.68 21.23
CA ARG A 314 -16.24 7.00 21.89
C ARG A 314 -17.38 7.18 22.89
N GLU A 315 -17.09 7.76 24.03
CA GLU A 315 -18.09 8.01 25.08
C GLU A 315 -18.69 9.41 24.96
N THR A 316 -17.87 10.37 24.59
CA THR A 316 -18.26 11.78 24.54
C THR A 316 -18.34 12.27 23.09
N PRO A 317 -19.44 12.89 22.64
CA PRO A 317 -19.54 13.48 21.33
C PRO A 317 -18.47 14.57 21.12
N LEU A 318 -17.94 14.69 19.90
CA LEU A 318 -16.96 15.73 19.52
C LEU A 318 -17.61 17.11 19.33
N SER A 319 -18.90 17.13 19.02
CA SER A 319 -19.71 18.33 18.84
C SER A 319 -21.15 18.09 19.26
N GLU A 320 -21.95 19.17 19.39
CA GLU A 320 -23.40 19.04 19.72
C GLU A 320 -24.19 18.23 18.68
N THR A 321 -23.70 18.18 17.43
CA THR A 321 -24.34 17.44 16.34
C THR A 321 -23.78 16.03 16.13
N HIS A 322 -22.69 15.68 16.82
CA HIS A 322 -22.08 14.37 16.71
C HIS A 322 -22.92 13.33 17.47
N TYR A 323 -23.38 12.30 16.77
CA TYR A 323 -24.17 11.22 17.32
C TYR A 323 -23.34 9.93 17.45
N ILE A 324 -23.28 9.38 18.64
CA ILE A 324 -22.59 8.12 18.91
C ILE A 324 -23.63 7.01 18.91
N THR A 325 -23.55 6.10 17.94
CA THR A 325 -24.44 4.93 17.90
C THR A 325 -23.95 3.85 18.86
N ASP A 326 -24.89 3.03 19.35
CA ASP A 326 -24.55 1.88 20.18
C ASP A 326 -23.89 0.80 19.33
N VAL A 327 -22.76 0.26 19.82
CA VAL A 327 -22.00 -0.83 19.19
C VAL A 327 -21.92 -1.99 20.18
N GLN A 328 -22.22 -3.18 19.69
CA GLN A 328 -22.22 -4.42 20.47
C GLN A 328 -21.50 -5.51 19.71
N TYR A 329 -20.95 -6.48 20.41
CA TYR A 329 -20.36 -7.69 19.82
C TYR A 329 -20.71 -8.92 20.67
N THR A 330 -20.64 -10.10 20.06
CA THR A 330 -20.97 -11.36 20.73
C THR A 330 -19.68 -12.14 20.98
N GLU A 331 -19.47 -12.53 22.23
CA GLU A 331 -18.35 -13.35 22.66
C GLU A 331 -18.86 -14.65 23.30
N LYS A 332 -18.14 -15.75 23.12
CA LYS A 332 -18.44 -17.02 23.81
C LYS A 332 -17.83 -16.98 25.20
N ASN A 333 -18.66 -17.22 26.21
CA ASN A 333 -18.21 -17.36 27.59
C ASN A 333 -17.49 -18.71 27.79
N GLU A 334 -16.96 -18.93 28.99
CA GLU A 334 -16.26 -20.17 29.38
C GLU A 334 -17.12 -21.44 29.20
N TYR A 335 -18.44 -21.31 29.16
CA TYR A 335 -19.40 -22.40 28.93
C TYR A 335 -19.80 -22.56 27.48
N GLY A 336 -19.23 -21.77 26.55
CA GLY A 336 -19.54 -21.78 25.13
C GLY A 336 -20.85 -21.07 24.76
N ALA A 337 -21.53 -20.41 25.73
CA ALA A 337 -22.72 -19.61 25.44
C ALA A 337 -22.34 -18.23 24.90
N GLU A 338 -23.09 -17.76 23.89
CA GLU A 338 -22.91 -16.44 23.31
C GLU A 338 -23.46 -15.36 24.26
N VAL A 339 -22.60 -14.43 24.63
CA VAL A 339 -22.92 -13.28 25.49
C VAL A 339 -22.67 -12.00 24.69
N MET A 340 -23.66 -11.14 24.65
CA MET A 340 -23.58 -9.84 24.04
C MET A 340 -22.86 -8.86 24.97
N LYS A 341 -21.83 -8.20 24.45
CA LYS A 341 -21.03 -7.18 25.13
C LYS A 341 -21.10 -5.85 24.40
N ASN A 342 -20.94 -4.77 25.14
CA ASN A 342 -20.82 -3.43 24.56
C ASN A 342 -19.42 -3.22 24.00
N GLY A 343 -19.29 -2.36 22.96
CA GLY A 343 -18.01 -2.03 22.31
C GLY A 343 -17.09 -1.09 23.11
N ARG A 344 -17.02 -1.28 24.43
CA ARG A 344 -16.19 -0.49 25.35
C ARG A 344 -15.57 -1.36 26.44
N PRO A 345 -14.44 -2.03 26.21
CA PRO A 345 -13.67 -2.12 24.95
C PRO A 345 -14.25 -3.14 23.96
N LEU A 346 -13.74 -3.14 22.74
CA LEU A 346 -14.02 -4.15 21.72
C LEU A 346 -12.73 -4.74 21.14
N PRO A 347 -12.67 -6.05 20.88
CA PRO A 347 -11.52 -6.67 20.26
C PRO A 347 -11.36 -6.26 18.78
N VAL A 348 -10.17 -5.88 18.39
CA VAL A 348 -9.82 -5.47 17.01
C VAL A 348 -10.09 -6.57 15.99
N GLU A 349 -10.04 -7.84 16.41
CA GLU A 349 -10.29 -8.99 15.53
C GLU A 349 -11.65 -8.99 14.82
N TYR A 350 -12.66 -8.28 15.36
CA TYR A 350 -13.96 -8.09 14.69
C TYR A 350 -13.90 -7.05 13.58
N LEU A 351 -12.85 -6.25 13.56
CA LEU A 351 -12.64 -5.17 12.60
C LEU A 351 -11.83 -5.62 11.38
N LEU A 352 -11.13 -6.76 11.49
CA LEU A 352 -10.17 -7.22 10.50
C LEU A 352 -10.74 -8.25 9.54
N VAL A 353 -10.19 -8.21 8.33
CA VAL A 353 -10.35 -9.22 7.28
C VAL A 353 -8.96 -9.58 6.77
N ASP A 354 -8.54 -10.82 7.03
CA ASP A 354 -7.25 -11.34 6.59
C ASP A 354 -7.19 -11.45 5.05
N VAL A 355 -6.12 -10.97 4.42
CA VAL A 355 -5.88 -11.07 2.98
C VAL A 355 -4.50 -11.65 2.75
N PRO A 356 -4.36 -12.81 2.11
CA PRO A 356 -3.06 -13.38 1.79
C PRO A 356 -2.20 -12.39 0.99
N ALA A 357 -0.95 -12.22 1.39
CA ALA A 357 0.03 -11.41 0.70
C ALA A 357 1.26 -12.25 0.34
N GLY A 358 1.82 -12.05 -0.84
CA GLY A 358 2.99 -12.81 -1.27
C GLY A 358 3.51 -12.36 -2.62
N MET A 359 4.45 -13.14 -3.14
CA MET A 359 5.09 -12.93 -4.44
C MET A 359 4.72 -14.06 -5.39
N PRO A 360 4.67 -13.82 -6.70
CA PRO A 360 4.44 -14.87 -7.68
C PRO A 360 5.65 -15.82 -7.74
N LYS A 361 5.39 -17.07 -8.14
CA LYS A 361 6.49 -18.05 -8.35
C LYS A 361 7.48 -17.60 -9.43
N GLU A 362 6.96 -16.95 -10.47
CA GLU A 362 7.76 -16.31 -11.52
C GLU A 362 7.65 -14.80 -11.33
N PRO A 363 8.77 -14.10 -10.99
CA PRO A 363 8.76 -12.66 -10.81
C PRO A 363 8.33 -11.93 -12.07
N HIS A 364 7.56 -10.88 -11.91
CA HIS A 364 7.17 -9.96 -12.97
C HIS A 364 7.79 -8.58 -12.70
N TYR A 365 8.09 -7.84 -13.75
CA TYR A 365 8.71 -6.53 -13.68
C TYR A 365 8.00 -5.55 -14.61
N THR A 366 7.00 -4.87 -14.10
CA THR A 366 6.39 -3.74 -14.82
C THR A 366 7.38 -2.58 -14.91
N PHE A 367 8.13 -2.37 -13.82
CA PHE A 367 9.25 -1.42 -13.77
C PHE A 367 10.55 -2.16 -13.45
N HIS A 368 11.65 -1.69 -14.04
CA HIS A 368 12.96 -2.19 -13.69
C HIS A 368 13.39 -1.60 -12.34
N VAL A 369 13.44 -2.43 -11.35
CA VAL A 369 14.17 -2.17 -10.12
C VAL A 369 15.58 -2.68 -10.36
N ALA A 370 16.59 -1.84 -10.23
CA ALA A 370 17.96 -2.21 -10.53
C ALA A 370 18.34 -3.52 -9.84
N SER A 371 18.61 -4.56 -10.63
CA SER A 371 18.95 -5.89 -10.14
C SER A 371 20.26 -5.84 -9.37
N SER A 372 20.27 -6.41 -8.16
CA SER A 372 21.45 -6.58 -7.31
C SER A 372 22.50 -7.55 -7.87
N THR A 373 22.26 -8.15 -9.02
CA THR A 373 23.19 -9.08 -9.70
C THR A 373 24.30 -8.38 -10.46
N SER A 374 24.18 -7.08 -10.75
CA SER A 374 25.25 -6.28 -11.32
C SER A 374 25.91 -5.45 -10.21
N SER A 375 27.15 -5.71 -9.95
CA SER A 375 28.00 -5.15 -8.88
C SER A 375 28.15 -3.62 -8.89
N ARG A 376 27.38 -2.88 -9.72
CA ARG A 376 27.47 -1.43 -9.91
C ARG A 376 26.19 -0.78 -10.46
N THR A 377 25.02 -1.33 -10.26
CA THR A 377 23.81 -0.68 -10.81
C THR A 377 23.43 0.49 -9.93
N ILE A 378 23.64 1.71 -10.41
CA ILE A 378 23.17 2.93 -9.75
C ILE A 378 21.66 2.97 -9.92
N LYS A 379 20.95 3.08 -8.80
CA LYS A 379 19.50 3.17 -8.76
C LYS A 379 19.10 4.64 -8.85
N PHE A 380 17.99 4.94 -9.52
CA PHE A 380 17.36 6.23 -9.33
C PHE A 380 16.82 6.29 -7.88
N ASN A 381 17.10 7.40 -7.19
CA ASN A 381 16.70 7.55 -5.79
C ASN A 381 15.18 7.56 -5.65
N VAL A 382 14.68 6.94 -4.59
CA VAL A 382 13.27 7.02 -4.21
C VAL A 382 13.00 8.40 -3.60
N GLU A 383 11.83 8.93 -3.84
CA GLU A 383 11.38 10.21 -3.30
C GLU A 383 11.31 10.23 -1.78
N ASN A 384 11.41 11.43 -1.19
CA ASN A 384 11.23 11.68 0.25
C ASN A 384 12.15 10.88 1.18
N ARG A 385 13.40 10.61 0.75
CA ARG A 385 14.40 9.85 1.51
C ARG A 385 15.66 10.65 1.86
N GLN A 386 15.54 11.98 1.97
CA GLN A 386 16.66 12.87 2.25
C GLN A 386 17.37 12.53 3.57
N THR A 387 16.63 12.05 4.58
CA THR A 387 17.16 11.67 5.90
C THR A 387 18.19 10.53 5.86
N ILE A 388 18.19 9.71 4.82
CA ILE A 388 19.18 8.65 4.58
C ILE A 388 20.14 8.99 3.44
N GLY A 389 20.21 10.26 3.04
CA GLY A 389 21.13 10.75 2.01
C GLY A 389 20.70 10.42 0.57
N GLN A 390 19.50 9.89 0.34
CA GLN A 390 18.95 9.68 -0.99
C GLN A 390 18.19 10.94 -1.41
N ILE A 391 18.80 11.73 -2.27
CA ILE A 391 18.24 13.00 -2.76
C ILE A 391 18.01 12.85 -4.27
N GLN A 392 16.78 13.10 -4.71
CA GLN A 392 16.48 13.26 -6.13
C GLN A 392 16.93 14.67 -6.58
N GLY A 393 17.64 14.75 -7.69
CA GLY A 393 18.17 16.02 -8.19
C GLY A 393 19.09 15.82 -9.41
N GLY A 394 19.72 16.91 -9.87
CA GLY A 394 20.60 16.90 -11.04
C GLY A 394 21.71 15.87 -10.96
N ALA A 395 22.42 15.79 -9.82
CA ALA A 395 23.50 14.81 -9.63
C ALA A 395 23.02 13.35 -9.67
N ASN A 396 21.88 13.04 -9.07
CA ASN A 396 21.29 11.69 -9.16
C ASN A 396 20.83 11.38 -10.58
N LEU A 397 20.27 12.38 -11.29
CA LEU A 397 19.82 12.23 -12.67
C LEU A 397 20.99 11.98 -13.62
N THR A 398 22.08 12.75 -13.53
CA THR A 398 23.27 12.57 -14.36
C THR A 398 23.95 11.23 -14.12
N GLN A 399 24.08 10.86 -12.85
CA GLN A 399 24.65 9.58 -12.45
C GLN A 399 23.80 8.40 -12.96
N TYR A 400 22.46 8.45 -12.78
CA TYR A 400 21.54 7.42 -13.27
C TYR A 400 21.55 7.32 -14.79
N SER A 401 21.48 8.46 -15.49
CA SER A 401 21.50 8.48 -16.96
C SER A 401 22.83 7.99 -17.54
N GLY A 402 23.93 8.21 -16.85
CA GLY A 402 25.26 7.75 -17.25
C GLY A 402 25.45 6.22 -17.24
N GLU A 403 24.59 5.47 -16.57
CA GLU A 403 24.61 4.01 -16.56
C GLU A 403 24.04 3.38 -17.85
N PHE A 404 23.28 4.16 -18.63
CA PHE A 404 22.61 3.69 -19.82
C PHE A 404 23.29 4.23 -21.08
N SER A 405 23.47 3.36 -22.06
CA SER A 405 23.88 3.81 -23.41
C SER A 405 22.68 4.44 -24.13
N SER A 406 22.97 5.25 -25.14
CA SER A 406 21.93 6.00 -25.88
C SER A 406 20.83 5.14 -26.50
N ASN A 407 21.05 3.85 -26.69
CA ASN A 407 20.05 2.90 -27.20
C ASN A 407 19.26 2.17 -26.10
N GLN A 408 19.50 2.48 -24.81
CA GLN A 408 18.86 1.87 -23.64
C GLN A 408 17.93 2.84 -22.92
N PHE A 409 17.42 3.86 -23.60
CA PHE A 409 16.57 4.86 -22.97
C PHE A 409 15.24 4.28 -22.48
N LEU A 410 14.71 3.26 -23.14
CA LEU A 410 13.51 2.55 -22.62
C LEU A 410 13.78 1.92 -21.27
N GLU A 411 14.90 1.26 -21.09
CA GLU A 411 15.30 0.65 -19.81
C GLU A 411 15.47 1.71 -18.73
N GLN A 412 16.06 2.86 -19.06
CA GLN A 412 16.14 4.01 -18.16
C GLN A 412 14.76 4.54 -17.78
N ALA A 413 13.87 4.70 -18.76
CA ALA A 413 12.53 5.24 -18.57
C ALA A 413 11.58 4.26 -17.86
N THR A 414 11.85 2.93 -17.90
CA THR A 414 11.06 1.91 -17.23
C THR A 414 11.38 1.87 -15.74
N ASN A 415 11.29 3.01 -15.05
CA ASN A 415 11.49 3.18 -13.62
C ASN A 415 10.45 4.17 -13.09
N PHE A 416 9.61 3.73 -12.14
CA PHE A 416 8.52 4.55 -11.61
C PHE A 416 9.00 5.86 -10.98
N HIS A 417 10.04 5.80 -10.14
CA HIS A 417 10.57 6.98 -9.45
C HIS A 417 11.22 7.99 -10.41
N PHE A 418 11.81 7.49 -11.49
CA PHE A 418 12.34 8.35 -12.55
C PHE A 418 11.22 9.06 -13.32
N LEU A 419 10.16 8.34 -13.71
CA LEU A 419 8.99 8.93 -14.36
C LEU A 419 8.31 9.99 -13.48
N LEU A 420 8.16 9.69 -12.19
CA LEU A 420 7.61 10.64 -11.23
C LEU A 420 8.51 11.88 -11.11
N TYR A 421 9.82 11.70 -11.06
CA TYR A 421 10.77 12.82 -11.00
C TYR A 421 10.68 13.72 -12.24
N LEU A 422 10.46 13.18 -13.42
CA LEU A 422 10.27 14.00 -14.62
C LEU A 422 9.10 14.98 -14.50
N MET A 423 8.05 14.63 -13.75
CA MET A 423 6.87 15.47 -13.50
C MET A 423 7.02 16.39 -12.29
N THR A 424 7.84 16.00 -11.31
CA THR A 424 7.91 16.71 -10.02
C THR A 424 9.19 17.54 -9.84
N ASN A 425 10.16 17.45 -10.77
CA ASN A 425 11.39 18.23 -10.67
C ASN A 425 11.11 19.74 -10.80
N GLU A 426 11.87 20.54 -10.06
CA GLU A 426 11.74 21.99 -10.02
C GLU A 426 12.59 22.72 -11.10
N MET A 427 13.44 21.98 -11.85
CA MET A 427 14.40 22.57 -12.78
C MET A 427 13.77 22.89 -14.14
N VAL A 428 13.03 21.95 -14.72
CA VAL A 428 12.37 22.07 -16.02
C VAL A 428 11.05 21.32 -15.98
N GLN A 429 9.98 22.02 -16.26
CA GLN A 429 8.66 21.41 -16.33
C GLN A 429 8.45 20.75 -17.70
N ILE A 430 8.49 19.42 -17.74
CA ILE A 430 8.16 18.64 -18.93
C ILE A 430 6.64 18.64 -19.09
N SER A 431 6.14 18.94 -20.30
CA SER A 431 4.70 18.98 -20.52
C SER A 431 4.05 17.60 -20.40
N ASP A 432 2.80 17.56 -19.91
CA ASP A 432 2.03 16.32 -19.70
C ASP A 432 1.89 15.50 -21.00
N GLU A 433 1.83 16.16 -22.15
CA GLU A 433 1.78 15.48 -23.46
C GLU A 433 3.05 14.66 -23.71
N TRP A 434 4.22 15.23 -23.41
CA TRP A 434 5.49 14.53 -23.54
C TRP A 434 5.59 13.38 -22.53
N VAL A 435 5.21 13.60 -21.27
CA VAL A 435 5.21 12.53 -20.26
C VAL A 435 4.28 11.40 -20.67
N LYS A 436 3.07 11.71 -21.15
CA LYS A 436 2.12 10.71 -21.63
C LYS A 436 2.68 9.86 -22.78
N ARG A 437 3.35 10.50 -23.76
CA ARG A 437 4.01 9.77 -24.87
C ARG A 437 5.09 8.81 -24.34
N LEU A 438 5.86 9.23 -23.34
CA LEU A 438 6.86 8.36 -22.71
C LEU A 438 6.19 7.20 -21.94
N CYS A 439 5.16 7.46 -21.16
CA CYS A 439 4.39 6.44 -20.47
C CYS A 439 3.77 5.42 -21.44
N ASP A 440 3.27 5.89 -22.60
CA ASP A 440 2.73 5.00 -23.65
C ASP A 440 3.84 4.12 -24.25
N ALA A 441 5.04 4.67 -24.49
CA ALA A 441 6.19 3.88 -24.94
C ALA A 441 6.63 2.84 -23.89
N VAL A 442 6.64 3.21 -22.60
CA VAL A 442 6.95 2.29 -21.49
C VAL A 442 5.93 1.18 -21.39
N LYS A 443 4.62 1.49 -21.44
CA LYS A 443 3.55 0.48 -21.42
C LYS A 443 3.63 -0.49 -22.59
N ALA A 444 3.91 0.03 -23.78
CA ALA A 444 4.04 -0.77 -25.00
C ALA A 444 5.38 -1.49 -25.12
N GLN A 445 6.35 -1.22 -24.22
CA GLN A 445 7.74 -1.68 -24.31
C GLN A 445 8.37 -1.33 -25.69
N ASP A 446 8.01 -0.14 -26.22
CA ASP A 446 8.44 0.33 -27.54
C ASP A 446 9.75 1.12 -27.41
N ARG A 447 10.86 0.44 -27.72
CA ARG A 447 12.20 1.04 -27.71
C ARG A 447 12.34 2.17 -28.74
N GLY A 448 11.70 2.03 -29.92
CA GLY A 448 11.76 3.06 -30.96
C GLY A 448 11.09 4.35 -30.50
N ALA A 449 9.85 4.25 -30.00
CA ALA A 449 9.11 5.38 -29.47
C ALA A 449 9.82 6.06 -28.28
N ALA A 450 10.45 5.29 -27.39
CA ALA A 450 11.22 5.84 -26.28
C ALA A 450 12.49 6.59 -26.75
N MET A 451 13.20 6.05 -27.73
CA MET A 451 14.37 6.72 -28.33
C MET A 451 13.98 7.99 -29.10
N ASP A 452 12.88 7.94 -29.86
CA ASP A 452 12.34 9.10 -30.56
C ASP A 452 11.94 10.20 -29.57
N TRP A 453 11.35 9.82 -28.44
CA TRP A 453 11.04 10.75 -27.35
C TRP A 453 12.31 11.43 -26.82
N ALA A 454 13.33 10.64 -26.48
CA ALA A 454 14.61 11.16 -25.97
C ALA A 454 15.32 12.09 -26.96
N ALA A 455 15.14 11.86 -28.27
CA ALA A 455 15.73 12.69 -29.32
C ALA A 455 14.95 13.97 -29.60
N GLN A 456 13.62 13.99 -29.38
CA GLN A 456 12.75 15.09 -29.80
C GLN A 456 12.29 15.99 -28.64
N CYS A 457 12.33 15.52 -27.38
CA CYS A 457 11.88 16.28 -26.23
C CYS A 457 12.91 17.35 -25.85
N GLU A 458 12.64 18.60 -26.21
CA GLU A 458 13.51 19.75 -25.89
C GLU A 458 13.63 19.98 -24.39
N ASP A 459 12.52 19.81 -23.65
CA ASP A 459 12.48 19.96 -22.19
C ASP A 459 13.43 18.95 -21.51
N TRP A 460 13.48 17.71 -22.01
CA TRP A 460 14.41 16.70 -21.55
C TRP A 460 15.88 17.10 -21.81
N HIS A 461 16.19 17.62 -23.00
CA HIS A 461 17.54 18.09 -23.30
C HIS A 461 17.95 19.25 -22.40
N GLN A 462 17.02 20.18 -22.13
CA GLN A 462 17.25 21.29 -21.21
C GLN A 462 17.48 20.80 -19.79
N LEU A 463 16.65 19.86 -19.30
CA LEU A 463 16.80 19.25 -17.97
C LEU A 463 18.18 18.60 -17.81
N MET A 464 18.61 17.81 -18.79
CA MET A 464 19.93 17.18 -18.78
C MET A 464 21.07 18.19 -18.83
N ALA A 465 20.94 19.25 -19.62
CA ALA A 465 21.96 20.30 -19.71
C ALA A 465 22.13 21.04 -18.36
N ILE A 466 21.03 21.36 -17.68
CA ILE A 466 21.05 21.98 -16.34
C ILE A 466 21.63 21.01 -15.30
N ALA A 467 21.24 19.74 -15.35
CA ALA A 467 21.75 18.73 -14.43
C ALA A 467 23.28 18.57 -14.55
N HIS A 468 23.80 18.48 -15.78
CA HIS A 468 25.25 18.41 -16.03
C HIS A 468 26.00 19.69 -15.63
N ALA A 469 25.41 20.89 -15.85
CA ALA A 469 26.02 22.14 -15.44
C ALA A 469 26.16 22.25 -13.91
N ASN A 470 25.16 21.78 -13.18
CA ASN A 470 25.19 21.78 -11.71
C ASN A 470 26.19 20.74 -11.15
N ASP A 471 26.39 19.61 -11.84
CA ASP A 471 27.37 18.59 -11.44
C ASP A 471 28.81 19.07 -11.66
N GLY A 472 29.09 19.80 -12.74
CA GLY A 472 30.38 20.42 -13.01
C GLY A 472 30.75 21.56 -12.04
N ALA A 473 29.76 22.28 -11.52
CA ALA A 473 30.00 23.37 -10.56
C ALA A 473 30.38 22.87 -9.16
N SER A 474 30.09 21.65 -8.81
CA SER A 474 30.47 21.03 -7.53
C SER A 474 31.91 20.50 -7.50
N HIS A 475 32.61 20.46 -8.64
CA HIS A 475 34.00 20.04 -8.75
C HIS A 475 35.02 21.17 -8.92
N ASP A 476 34.60 22.40 -9.22
CA ASP A 476 35.51 23.55 -9.38
C ASP A 476 35.33 24.57 -8.25
N GLY A 477 36.27 24.52 -7.33
CA GLY A 477 36.76 25.74 -6.70
C GLY A 477 36.16 26.16 -5.35
N ILE A 478 36.77 25.69 -4.29
CA ILE A 478 36.98 26.60 -3.12
C ILE A 478 37.81 27.76 -3.66
N PRO A 479 37.36 29.05 -3.62
CA PRO A 479 38.21 30.18 -3.97
C PRO A 479 39.33 30.27 -2.94
N VAL A 480 40.54 30.01 -3.35
CA VAL A 480 41.74 30.40 -2.59
C VAL A 480 41.76 31.91 -2.60
N ILE A 481 41.46 32.53 -1.46
CA ILE A 481 41.70 33.95 -1.22
C ILE A 481 43.21 34.14 -1.07
N PRO A 482 43.90 34.89 -1.96
CA PRO A 482 45.29 35.21 -1.79
C PRO A 482 45.42 36.41 -0.84
N GLY A 483 46.12 36.23 0.25
CA GLY A 483 46.65 37.34 1.07
C GLY A 483 46.23 37.37 2.52
N GLY A 484 47.09 36.87 3.40
CA GLY A 484 47.03 37.04 4.85
C GLY A 484 48.25 36.40 5.51
N GLU A 485 49.13 37.22 5.93
CA GLU A 485 50.50 36.98 6.41
C GLU A 485 50.66 35.91 7.50
N SER A 486 51.80 35.24 7.38
CA SER A 486 52.40 34.27 8.29
C SER A 486 52.59 34.81 9.73
N TYR A 487 52.08 34.03 10.71
CA TYR A 487 52.68 34.01 12.04
C TYR A 487 53.23 32.60 12.34
N VAL A 488 54.53 32.56 12.50
CA VAL A 488 55.31 31.40 12.95
C VAL A 488 55.11 31.26 14.45
N GLY A 489 54.68 30.11 14.89
CA GLY A 489 54.64 29.70 16.28
C GLY A 489 54.88 28.20 16.35
N GLU A 490 56.07 27.84 16.85
CA GLU A 490 56.60 26.48 16.93
C GLU A 490 55.87 25.58 17.93
N SER A 491 55.88 24.29 17.54
CA SER A 491 55.96 23.07 18.36
C SER A 491 54.71 22.62 19.11
N SER A 492 54.08 21.55 18.73
CA SER A 492 54.44 20.18 19.11
C SER A 492 53.38 19.16 18.71
N SER A 493 53.88 18.03 18.24
CA SER A 493 53.31 16.69 18.20
C SER A 493 51.99 16.42 17.44
N GLY A 494 52.14 15.85 16.27
CA GLY A 494 51.48 14.71 15.65
C GLY A 494 50.05 14.37 16.06
N GLY A 495 49.09 14.88 15.28
CA GLY A 495 47.74 14.35 15.26
C GLY A 495 47.27 14.38 13.81
N GLY A 496 47.39 13.26 13.10
CA GLY A 496 46.83 13.12 11.74
C GLY A 496 45.33 13.35 11.77
N SER A 497 44.88 14.34 11.00
CA SER A 497 43.45 14.49 10.68
C SER A 497 43.06 13.37 9.73
N GLY A 498 42.84 12.19 10.28
CA GLY A 498 42.33 11.07 9.56
C GLY A 498 40.89 10.80 9.99
N THR A 499 40.09 10.41 9.08
CA THR A 499 38.76 9.87 9.34
C THR A 499 38.78 8.39 8.98
N TRP A 500 37.95 7.58 9.62
CA TRP A 500 37.81 6.16 9.28
C TRP A 500 36.37 5.86 8.92
N ASN A 501 36.17 5.00 7.90
CA ASN A 501 34.86 4.57 7.45
C ASN A 501 34.48 3.29 8.18
N CYS A 502 33.29 3.28 8.77
CA CYS A 502 32.75 2.08 9.41
C CYS A 502 32.52 0.98 8.37
N THR A 503 33.11 -0.22 8.61
CA THR A 503 32.97 -1.36 7.72
C THR A 503 31.57 -1.94 7.70
N HIS A 504 30.71 -1.58 8.68
CA HIS A 504 29.35 -2.09 8.80
C HIS A 504 28.28 -1.14 8.19
N CYS A 505 28.46 0.19 8.35
CA CYS A 505 27.47 1.17 7.87
C CYS A 505 28.08 2.24 6.96
N THR A 506 29.37 2.12 6.60
CA THR A 506 30.13 3.04 5.75
C THR A 506 30.20 4.50 6.23
N PHE A 507 29.66 4.80 7.43
CA PHE A 507 29.70 6.14 8.00
C PHE A 507 31.14 6.55 8.32
N GLN A 508 31.49 7.80 7.98
CA GLN A 508 32.79 8.37 8.21
C GLN A 508 32.89 8.94 9.62
N ASN A 509 33.76 8.37 10.43
CA ASN A 509 33.98 8.74 11.82
C ASN A 509 35.30 9.51 11.99
N GLU A 510 35.39 10.32 13.05
CA GLU A 510 36.61 11.04 13.41
C GLU A 510 37.64 10.07 14.00
N VAL A 511 38.92 10.36 13.76
CA VAL A 511 40.03 9.61 14.37
C VAL A 511 39.99 9.74 15.88
N GLY A 512 40.11 8.60 16.56
CA GLY A 512 40.13 8.55 18.03
C GLY A 512 38.86 7.96 18.65
N ARG A 513 37.78 7.79 17.87
CA ARG A 513 36.63 7.01 18.32
C ARG A 513 36.89 5.52 18.11
N GLN A 514 36.60 4.73 19.14
CA GLN A 514 36.70 3.27 19.07
C GLN A 514 35.45 2.59 18.53
N ASP A 515 34.38 3.34 18.42
CA ASP A 515 33.06 2.89 17.93
C ASP A 515 32.47 3.85 16.90
N CYS A 516 31.68 3.37 16.01
CA CYS A 516 30.99 4.18 15.01
C CYS A 516 29.88 5.00 15.67
N SER A 517 29.89 6.33 15.44
CA SER A 517 28.86 7.23 15.99
C SER A 517 27.47 6.99 15.40
N MET A 518 27.38 6.31 14.25
CA MET A 518 26.12 6.02 13.59
C MET A 518 25.53 4.67 14.00
N CYS A 519 26.35 3.61 14.06
CA CYS A 519 25.86 2.26 14.32
C CYS A 519 26.31 1.66 15.67
N GLY A 520 27.17 2.37 16.43
CA GLY A 520 27.66 1.90 17.73
C GLY A 520 28.61 0.70 17.67
N LEU A 521 28.96 0.21 16.47
CA LEU A 521 29.85 -0.94 16.32
C LEU A 521 31.33 -0.52 16.39
N PRO A 522 32.23 -1.35 16.95
CA PRO A 522 33.63 -1.01 17.09
C PRO A 522 34.31 -0.86 15.72
N ALA A 523 35.30 0.03 15.66
CA ALA A 523 36.18 0.16 14.52
C ALA A 523 36.87 -1.20 14.26
N ALA A 524 36.83 -1.68 13.02
CA ALA A 524 37.61 -2.85 12.66
C ALA A 524 39.10 -2.50 12.73
N ASN A 525 39.89 -3.29 13.49
CA ASN A 525 41.33 -3.19 13.56
C ASN A 525 42.00 -3.53 12.23
#